data_53fcc281a453b220169e16a7a1fa1e8b
#
_entry.id   53fcc281a453b220169e16a7a1fa1e8b
#
_cell.length_a   1.000
_cell.length_b   1.000
_cell.length_c   1.000
_cell.angle_alpha   90.00
_cell.angle_beta   90.00
_cell.angle_gamma   90.00
#
_symmetry.space_group_name_H-M   'P 1'
#
loop_
_entity.id
_entity.type
_entity.pdbx_description
1 polymer ?
#
loop_
_entity_poly.entity_id
_entity_poly.type
_entity_poly.pdbx_seq_one_letter_code
_entity_poly.pdbx_strand_id
1 'polypeptide(L)'
;MTLYDDKKEKCAVCRKESTFIVLTSTNSFGSPDLDLRPAGQERHSISFRLQECKYCGYVNTSIGKLKANSEKTMSEPAFIDIQNEKIRIQSFKTFFKASLFAENADELGQAAYYSLCSAWFSDDVNNAAYSDLGRTRALQLFQRYLAEHNLSEEDALNVKIQMIDLS
;
A
#
# COMPACT_ATOMS: atom_id res chain seq x y z
N MET A 1 20.88 -10.39 -3.26
CA MET A 1 21.01 -9.45 -4.40
C MET A 1 19.58 -9.08 -4.82
N THR A 2 19.27 -7.79 -4.97
CA THR A 2 17.96 -7.34 -5.44
C THR A 2 18.01 -7.16 -6.95
N LEU A 3 17.05 -7.75 -7.67
CA LEU A 3 16.98 -7.71 -9.13
C LEU A 3 15.72 -6.98 -9.56
N TYR A 4 15.85 -6.18 -10.60
CA TYR A 4 14.76 -5.39 -11.20
C TYR A 4 14.70 -5.64 -12.70
N ASP A 5 13.52 -5.48 -13.28
CA ASP A 5 13.28 -5.55 -14.72
C ASP A 5 12.34 -4.44 -15.15
N ASP A 6 12.40 -4.05 -16.42
CA ASP A 6 11.50 -3.08 -17.00
C ASP A 6 10.27 -3.79 -17.59
N LYS A 7 9.08 -3.36 -17.18
CA LYS A 7 7.81 -3.91 -17.66
C LYS A 7 6.92 -2.81 -18.24
N LYS A 8 6.48 -3.00 -19.47
CA LYS A 8 5.44 -2.17 -20.08
C LYS A 8 4.08 -2.76 -19.79
N GLU A 9 3.17 -1.94 -19.30
CA GLU A 9 1.79 -2.33 -19.06
C GLU A 9 0.78 -1.28 -19.50
N LYS A 10 -0.34 -1.78 -20.04
CA LYS A 10 -1.49 -0.95 -20.40
C LYS A 10 -2.44 -0.88 -19.23
N CYS A 11 -2.74 0.33 -18.78
CA CYS A 11 -3.66 0.56 -17.66
C CYS A 11 -5.06 0.01 -17.95
N ALA A 12 -5.60 -0.80 -17.04
CA ALA A 12 -6.94 -1.38 -17.18
C ALA A 12 -8.05 -0.32 -17.15
N VAL A 13 -7.81 0.84 -16.50
CA VAL A 13 -8.78 1.94 -16.39
C VAL A 13 -8.70 2.87 -17.60
N CYS A 14 -7.58 3.58 -17.81
CA CYS A 14 -7.49 4.62 -18.85
C CYS A 14 -6.94 4.13 -20.19
N ARG A 15 -6.53 2.86 -20.29
CA ARG A 15 -6.00 2.21 -21.51
C ARG A 15 -4.68 2.76 -22.04
N LYS A 16 -4.04 3.71 -21.35
CA LYS A 16 -2.72 4.25 -21.71
C LYS A 16 -1.61 3.33 -21.21
N GLU A 17 -0.50 3.26 -21.97
CA GLU A 17 0.67 2.44 -21.64
C GLU A 17 1.67 3.23 -20.79
N SER A 18 2.29 2.54 -19.84
CA SER A 18 3.37 3.05 -18.99
C SER A 18 4.45 1.98 -18.79
N THR A 19 5.68 2.41 -18.57
CA THR A 19 6.80 1.51 -18.22
C THR A 19 7.05 1.61 -16.72
N PHE A 20 7.26 0.48 -16.09
CA PHE A 20 7.51 0.33 -14.67
C PHE A 20 8.79 -0.45 -14.42
N ILE A 21 9.52 -0.08 -13.39
CA ILE A 21 10.54 -0.92 -12.79
C ILE A 21 9.82 -1.89 -11.85
N VAL A 22 9.97 -3.19 -12.08
CA VAL A 22 9.35 -4.23 -11.27
C VAL A 22 10.41 -5.04 -10.53
N LEU A 23 10.12 -5.37 -9.28
CA LEU A 23 10.98 -6.22 -8.47
C LEU A 23 10.82 -7.67 -8.92
N THR A 24 11.91 -8.30 -9.33
CA THR A 24 11.95 -9.72 -9.72
C THR A 24 12.52 -10.63 -8.63
N SER A 25 13.43 -10.11 -7.81
CA SER A 25 14.00 -10.83 -6.68
C SER A 25 14.51 -9.87 -5.62
N THR A 26 14.34 -10.24 -4.35
CA THR A 26 14.91 -9.53 -3.21
C THR A 26 15.22 -10.52 -2.09
N ASN A 27 15.85 -10.04 -1.02
CA ASN A 27 16.08 -10.81 0.19
C ASN A 27 15.68 -10.00 1.44
N SER A 28 15.33 -10.71 2.50
CA SER A 28 15.05 -10.15 3.82
C SER A 28 15.93 -10.86 4.85
N PHE A 29 17.10 -10.30 5.14
CA PHE A 29 17.96 -10.77 6.21
C PHE A 29 17.74 -9.94 7.46
N GLY A 30 17.57 -10.60 8.59
CA GLY A 30 17.31 -9.98 9.88
C GLY A 30 15.85 -10.07 10.32
N SER A 31 15.59 -9.72 11.56
CA SER A 31 14.23 -9.67 12.10
C SER A 31 13.50 -8.43 11.57
N PRO A 32 12.20 -8.56 11.27
CA PRO A 32 11.38 -7.38 10.97
C PRO A 32 11.25 -6.49 12.21
N ASP A 33 10.81 -5.26 12.01
CA ASP A 33 10.41 -4.34 13.09
C ASP A 33 9.14 -4.88 13.81
N LEU A 34 8.73 -4.27 14.90
CA LEU A 34 7.56 -4.72 15.68
C LEU A 34 6.26 -4.65 14.87
N ASP A 35 6.14 -3.68 13.98
CA ASP A 35 5.01 -3.53 13.05
C ASP A 35 5.14 -4.43 11.79
N LEU A 36 6.06 -5.40 11.82
CA LEU A 36 6.40 -6.33 10.75
C LEU A 36 6.99 -5.69 9.48
N ARG A 37 7.50 -4.46 9.57
CA ARG A 37 8.25 -3.87 8.46
C ARG A 37 9.47 -4.74 8.16
N PRO A 38 9.66 -5.19 6.90
CA PRO A 38 10.77 -6.07 6.56
C PRO A 38 12.14 -5.46 6.85
N ALA A 39 13.11 -6.32 7.15
CA ALA A 39 14.52 -5.96 7.27
C ALA A 39 15.27 -6.12 5.92
N GLY A 40 16.53 -5.70 5.91
CA GLY A 40 17.43 -5.91 4.79
C GLY A 40 17.02 -5.19 3.51
N GLN A 41 17.27 -5.83 2.37
CA GLN A 41 17.00 -5.24 1.04
C GLN A 41 15.51 -5.13 0.75
N GLU A 42 14.70 -6.00 1.30
CA GLU A 42 13.25 -5.98 1.11
C GLU A 42 12.64 -4.66 1.60
N ARG A 43 13.12 -4.11 2.73
CA ARG A 43 12.70 -2.81 3.28
C ARG A 43 12.76 -1.69 2.24
N HIS A 44 13.81 -1.66 1.43
CA HIS A 44 14.03 -0.62 0.43
C HIS A 44 13.35 -0.91 -0.91
N SER A 45 12.90 -2.14 -1.12
CA SER A 45 12.28 -2.55 -2.38
C SER A 45 10.74 -2.60 -2.35
N ILE A 46 10.12 -2.33 -1.19
CA ILE A 46 8.65 -2.32 -1.04
C ILE A 46 7.98 -1.39 -2.06
N SER A 47 8.56 -0.22 -2.36
CA SER A 47 8.00 0.75 -3.29
C SER A 47 7.79 0.21 -4.71
N PHE A 48 8.55 -0.82 -5.12
CA PHE A 48 8.43 -1.45 -6.43
C PHE A 48 7.36 -2.55 -6.51
N ARG A 49 6.65 -2.82 -5.42
CA ARG A 49 5.56 -3.81 -5.39
C ARG A 49 4.25 -3.29 -5.98
N LEU A 50 4.14 -1.97 -6.13
CA LEU A 50 2.96 -1.32 -6.68
C LEU A 50 3.30 -0.52 -7.93
N GLN A 51 2.38 -0.52 -8.86
CA GLN A 51 2.41 0.30 -10.07
C GLN A 51 1.34 1.37 -9.97
N GLU A 52 1.69 2.60 -10.31
CA GLU A 52 0.75 3.71 -10.40
C GLU A 52 0.69 4.22 -11.83
N CYS A 53 -0.50 4.27 -12.40
CA CYS A 53 -0.70 4.85 -13.72
C CYS A 53 -0.47 6.36 -13.68
N LYS A 54 0.55 6.85 -14.38
CA LYS A 54 0.90 8.28 -14.44
C LYS A 54 -0.17 9.17 -15.05
N TYR A 55 -1.16 8.59 -15.74
CA TYR A 55 -2.21 9.34 -16.44
C TYR A 55 -3.50 9.48 -15.62
N CYS A 56 -3.92 8.43 -14.92
CA CYS A 56 -5.18 8.45 -14.17
C CYS A 56 -5.01 8.23 -12.66
N GLY A 57 -3.80 7.89 -12.20
CA GLY A 57 -3.53 7.66 -10.79
C GLY A 57 -4.01 6.31 -10.26
N TYR A 58 -4.54 5.41 -11.12
CA TYR A 58 -4.90 4.06 -10.73
C TYR A 58 -3.69 3.30 -10.19
N VAL A 59 -3.87 2.60 -9.07
CA VAL A 59 -2.79 1.86 -8.40
C VAL A 59 -3.19 0.39 -8.22
N ASN A 60 -2.28 -0.50 -8.57
CA ASN A 60 -2.40 -1.94 -8.29
C ASN A 60 -1.01 -2.59 -8.32
N THR A 61 -0.89 -3.86 -7.95
CA THR A 61 0.33 -4.66 -8.16
C THR A 61 0.67 -4.83 -9.65
N SER A 62 -0.34 -4.75 -10.52
CA SER A 62 -0.22 -4.63 -11.97
C SER A 62 -1.37 -3.75 -12.44
N ILE A 63 -1.07 -2.61 -13.06
CA ILE A 63 -2.12 -1.71 -13.58
C ILE A 63 -2.90 -2.30 -14.76
N GLY A 64 -2.40 -3.38 -15.36
CA GLY A 64 -3.11 -4.14 -16.39
C GLY A 64 -4.28 -4.96 -15.84
N LYS A 65 -4.36 -5.16 -14.52
CA LYS A 65 -5.45 -5.86 -13.84
C LYS A 65 -6.40 -4.86 -13.21
N LEU A 66 -7.68 -4.93 -13.53
CA LEU A 66 -8.70 -4.11 -12.92
C LEU A 66 -9.06 -4.67 -11.53
N LYS A 67 -8.97 -3.84 -10.50
CA LYS A 67 -9.46 -4.16 -9.16
C LYS A 67 -10.96 -3.84 -9.07
N ALA A 68 -11.70 -4.60 -8.29
CA ALA A 68 -13.13 -4.36 -8.07
C ALA A 68 -13.38 -2.92 -7.57
N ASN A 69 -14.47 -2.33 -8.01
CA ASN A 69 -14.90 -0.98 -7.62
C ASN A 69 -13.90 0.15 -7.92
N SER A 70 -12.94 -0.04 -8.84
CA SER A 70 -11.92 0.96 -9.15
C SER A 70 -12.49 2.31 -9.61
N GLU A 71 -13.52 2.32 -10.44
CA GLU A 71 -14.16 3.56 -10.91
C GLU A 71 -14.84 4.30 -9.76
N LYS A 72 -15.51 3.58 -8.87
CA LYS A 72 -16.10 4.14 -7.66
C LYS A 72 -15.02 4.77 -6.79
N THR A 73 -13.93 4.04 -6.50
CA THR A 73 -12.81 4.55 -5.68
C THR A 73 -12.25 5.85 -6.24
N MET A 74 -12.05 5.92 -7.56
CA MET A 74 -11.49 7.11 -8.22
C MET A 74 -12.42 8.32 -8.21
N SER A 75 -13.72 8.12 -7.98
CA SER A 75 -14.71 9.19 -7.83
C SER A 75 -14.90 9.66 -6.37
N GLU A 76 -14.34 8.95 -5.41
CA GLU A 76 -14.46 9.30 -4.00
C GLU A 76 -13.60 10.51 -3.61
N PRO A 77 -14.11 11.39 -2.72
CA PRO A 77 -13.36 12.55 -2.25
C PRO A 77 -11.97 12.19 -1.72
N ALA A 78 -11.85 11.11 -0.94
CA ALA A 78 -10.57 10.66 -0.37
C ALA A 78 -9.50 10.36 -1.44
N PHE A 79 -9.89 9.76 -2.58
CA PHE A 79 -8.97 9.54 -3.69
C PHE A 79 -8.62 10.85 -4.41
N ILE A 80 -9.63 11.69 -4.66
CA ILE A 80 -9.45 12.98 -5.36
C ILE A 80 -8.52 13.89 -4.56
N ASP A 81 -8.72 13.97 -3.24
CA ASP A 81 -7.91 14.79 -2.35
C ASP A 81 -6.46 14.33 -2.34
N ILE A 82 -6.20 13.05 -2.09
CA ILE A 82 -4.84 12.51 -2.09
C ILE A 82 -4.18 12.60 -3.46
N GLN A 83 -4.94 12.46 -4.55
CA GLN A 83 -4.42 12.59 -5.91
C GLN A 83 -3.96 14.01 -6.21
N ASN A 84 -4.69 15.01 -5.76
CA ASN A 84 -4.43 16.43 -6.03
C ASN A 84 -3.47 17.06 -5.02
N GLU A 85 -3.28 16.45 -3.86
CA GLU A 85 -2.40 16.98 -2.83
C GLU A 85 -0.94 16.98 -3.28
N LYS A 86 -0.23 18.08 -3.01
CA LYS A 86 1.18 18.26 -3.37
C LYS A 86 2.11 17.55 -2.37
N ILE A 87 1.93 16.24 -2.22
CA ILE A 87 2.77 15.42 -1.36
C ILE A 87 4.08 15.12 -2.09
N ARG A 88 5.21 15.42 -1.44
CA ARG A 88 6.55 15.14 -1.99
C ARG A 88 6.98 13.68 -1.83
N ILE A 89 6.29 12.92 -0.97
CA ILE A 89 6.59 11.52 -0.70
C ILE A 89 5.74 10.66 -1.66
N GLN A 90 6.25 10.40 -2.86
CA GLN A 90 5.48 9.67 -3.88
C GLN A 90 5.07 8.28 -3.41
N SER A 91 5.95 7.54 -2.72
CA SER A 91 5.63 6.20 -2.22
C SER A 91 4.50 6.22 -1.18
N PHE A 92 4.47 7.22 -0.28
CA PHE A 92 3.32 7.41 0.62
C PHE A 92 2.02 7.52 -0.18
N LYS A 93 2.00 8.43 -1.16
CA LYS A 93 0.82 8.71 -1.98
C LYS A 93 0.34 7.47 -2.74
N THR A 94 1.26 6.74 -3.34
CA THR A 94 0.95 5.50 -4.08
C THR A 94 0.36 4.43 -3.15
N PHE A 95 0.97 4.18 -2.01
CA PHE A 95 0.50 3.16 -1.06
C PHE A 95 -0.79 3.56 -0.36
N PHE A 96 -0.97 4.84 -0.03
CA PHE A 96 -2.22 5.34 0.53
C PHE A 96 -3.39 5.18 -0.46
N LYS A 97 -3.19 5.48 -1.75
CA LYS A 97 -4.19 5.20 -2.80
C LYS A 97 -4.46 3.71 -2.96
N ALA A 98 -3.42 2.87 -2.93
CA ALA A 98 -3.61 1.42 -2.98
C ALA A 98 -4.48 0.90 -1.82
N SER A 99 -4.34 1.50 -0.63
CA SER A 99 -5.21 1.20 0.52
C SER A 99 -6.68 1.53 0.22
N LEU A 100 -6.98 2.65 -0.45
CA LEU A 100 -8.35 3.01 -0.84
C LEU A 100 -8.94 2.00 -1.84
N PHE A 101 -8.16 1.60 -2.85
CA PHE A 101 -8.59 0.59 -3.82
C PHE A 101 -8.84 -0.77 -3.17
N ALA A 102 -7.97 -1.20 -2.25
CA ALA A 102 -8.12 -2.48 -1.55
C ALA A 102 -9.34 -2.48 -0.62
N GLU A 103 -9.59 -1.38 0.12
CA GLU A 103 -10.76 -1.24 0.97
C GLU A 103 -12.06 -1.35 0.17
N ASN A 104 -12.17 -0.64 -0.94
CA ASN A 104 -13.36 -0.69 -1.79
C ASN A 104 -13.53 -2.03 -2.55
N ALA A 105 -12.49 -2.83 -2.62
CA ALA A 105 -12.53 -4.20 -3.13
C ALA A 105 -12.83 -5.25 -2.04
N ASP A 106 -13.13 -4.82 -0.81
CA ASP A 106 -13.35 -5.69 0.37
C ASP A 106 -12.11 -6.50 0.79
N GLU A 107 -10.92 -5.98 0.48
CA GLU A 107 -9.63 -6.58 0.85
C GLU A 107 -9.05 -5.85 2.08
N LEU A 108 -9.77 -5.86 3.23
CA LEU A 108 -9.46 -5.04 4.40
C LEU A 108 -8.06 -5.27 4.97
N GLY A 109 -7.61 -6.51 5.07
CA GLY A 109 -6.24 -6.82 5.54
C GLY A 109 -5.17 -6.21 4.63
N GLN A 110 -5.35 -6.30 3.31
CA GLN A 110 -4.45 -5.70 2.34
C GLN A 110 -4.51 -4.16 2.36
N ALA A 111 -5.72 -3.60 2.56
CA ALA A 111 -5.90 -2.16 2.71
C ALA A 111 -5.16 -1.61 3.93
N ALA A 112 -5.25 -2.30 5.08
CA ALA A 112 -4.53 -1.96 6.30
C ALA A 112 -3.01 -2.03 6.09
N TYR A 113 -2.51 -3.10 5.49
CA TYR A 113 -1.09 -3.26 5.19
C TYR A 113 -0.56 -2.14 4.27
N TYR A 114 -1.28 -1.78 3.21
CA TYR A 114 -0.86 -0.68 2.34
C TYR A 114 -0.86 0.67 3.06
N SER A 115 -1.83 0.91 3.94
CA SER A 115 -1.84 2.10 4.76
C SER A 115 -0.64 2.17 5.72
N LEU A 116 -0.27 1.04 6.32
CA LEU A 116 0.92 0.93 7.17
C LEU A 116 2.20 1.15 6.35
N CYS A 117 2.32 0.56 5.17
CA CYS A 117 3.45 0.83 4.27
C CYS A 117 3.58 2.33 3.94
N SER A 118 2.46 3.05 3.75
CA SER A 118 2.51 4.49 3.51
C SER A 118 3.12 5.24 4.70
N ALA A 119 2.82 4.84 5.93
CA ALA A 119 3.43 5.41 7.13
C ALA A 119 4.95 5.17 7.17
N TRP A 120 5.42 3.98 6.83
CA TRP A 120 6.86 3.68 6.79
C TRP A 120 7.65 4.59 5.85
N PHE A 121 7.10 4.94 4.69
CA PHE A 121 7.76 5.89 3.78
C PHE A 121 7.78 7.31 4.34
N SER A 122 6.81 7.65 5.19
CA SER A 122 6.78 8.96 5.87
C SER A 122 7.79 9.02 7.00
N ASP A 123 8.00 7.92 7.73
CA ASP A 123 9.03 7.79 8.75
C ASP A 123 10.44 7.96 8.17
N ASP A 124 10.69 7.35 7.01
CA ASP A 124 12.01 7.42 6.35
C ASP A 124 12.44 8.87 6.01
N VAL A 125 11.48 9.80 5.95
CA VAL A 125 11.73 11.22 5.70
C VAL A 125 11.34 12.11 6.88
N ASN A 126 11.10 11.53 8.06
CA ASN A 126 10.72 12.21 9.29
C ASN A 126 9.46 13.10 9.14
N ASN A 127 8.47 12.65 8.41
CA ASN A 127 7.19 13.35 8.27
C ASN A 127 6.12 12.73 9.18
N ALA A 128 6.05 13.24 10.42
CA ALA A 128 5.13 12.73 11.44
C ALA A 128 3.65 12.82 11.00
N ALA A 129 3.23 13.90 10.36
CA ALA A 129 1.83 14.11 10.00
C ALA A 129 1.31 13.01 9.04
N TYR A 130 2.07 12.67 8.00
CA TYR A 130 1.68 11.59 7.09
C TYR A 130 1.93 10.20 7.69
N SER A 131 2.90 10.05 8.57
CA SER A 131 3.10 8.83 9.33
C SER A 131 1.88 8.53 10.21
N ASP A 132 1.43 9.49 10.99
CA ASP A 132 0.25 9.38 11.85
C ASP A 132 -1.03 9.10 11.03
N LEU A 133 -1.19 9.77 9.90
CA LEU A 133 -2.32 9.54 8.99
C LEU A 133 -2.34 8.08 8.50
N GLY A 134 -1.21 7.57 8.04
CA GLY A 134 -1.07 6.18 7.58
C GLY A 134 -1.33 5.17 8.69
N ARG A 135 -0.77 5.37 9.90
CA ARG A 135 -0.96 4.49 11.06
C ARG A 135 -2.39 4.51 11.57
N THR A 136 -2.98 5.68 11.74
CA THR A 136 -4.37 5.81 12.20
C THR A 136 -5.33 5.06 11.25
N ARG A 137 -5.17 5.24 9.95
CA ARG A 137 -5.96 4.52 8.97
C ARG A 137 -5.71 3.00 9.00
N ALA A 138 -4.44 2.57 9.12
CA ALA A 138 -4.10 1.16 9.22
C ALA A 138 -4.75 0.51 10.44
N LEU A 139 -4.71 1.17 11.60
CA LEU A 139 -5.35 0.71 12.83
C LEU A 139 -6.87 0.52 12.66
N GLN A 140 -7.55 1.51 12.08
CA GLN A 140 -8.99 1.43 11.81
C GLN A 140 -9.35 0.26 10.88
N LEU A 141 -8.56 0.06 9.82
CA LEU A 141 -8.77 -1.03 8.86
C LEU A 141 -8.49 -2.41 9.48
N PHE A 142 -7.45 -2.56 10.31
CA PHE A 142 -7.20 -3.79 11.04
C PHE A 142 -8.30 -4.11 12.05
N GLN A 143 -8.83 -3.12 12.76
CA GLN A 143 -9.98 -3.31 13.65
C GLN A 143 -11.20 -3.82 12.91
N ARG A 144 -11.51 -3.22 11.75
CA ARG A 144 -12.59 -3.68 10.88
C ARG A 144 -12.33 -5.08 10.35
N TYR A 145 -11.11 -5.38 9.93
CA TYR A 145 -10.71 -6.70 9.43
C TYR A 145 -10.95 -7.79 10.47
N LEU A 146 -10.57 -7.55 11.73
CA LEU A 146 -10.83 -8.46 12.85
C LEU A 146 -12.33 -8.64 13.16
N ALA A 147 -13.14 -7.59 12.99
CA ALA A 147 -14.56 -7.61 13.31
C ALA A 147 -15.40 -8.24 12.20
N GLU A 148 -15.05 -8.02 10.95
CA GLU A 148 -15.85 -8.38 9.78
C GLU A 148 -15.45 -9.76 9.16
N HIS A 149 -14.27 -10.29 9.53
CA HIS A 149 -13.75 -11.55 8.96
C HIS A 149 -13.53 -12.62 10.02
N ASN A 150 -13.85 -13.87 9.66
CA ASN A 150 -13.63 -15.04 10.52
C ASN A 150 -12.17 -15.52 10.33
N LEU A 151 -11.23 -14.90 11.03
CA LEU A 151 -9.82 -15.20 10.94
C LEU A 151 -9.46 -16.45 11.77
N SER A 152 -8.40 -17.17 11.37
CA SER A 152 -7.77 -18.15 12.25
C SER A 152 -7.21 -17.46 13.50
N GLU A 153 -7.01 -18.20 14.59
CA GLU A 153 -6.41 -17.64 15.81
C GLU A 153 -5.02 -17.07 15.56
N GLU A 154 -4.23 -17.71 14.69
CA GLU A 154 -2.90 -17.28 14.30
C GLU A 154 -2.94 -15.97 13.52
N ASP A 155 -3.82 -15.86 12.51
CA ASP A 155 -3.97 -14.64 11.72
C ASP A 155 -4.48 -13.48 12.58
N ALA A 156 -5.47 -13.74 13.44
CA ALA A 156 -5.98 -12.74 14.37
C ALA A 156 -4.90 -12.26 15.35
N LEU A 157 -4.03 -13.15 15.82
CA LEU A 157 -2.91 -12.80 16.69
C LEU A 157 -1.89 -11.92 15.95
N ASN A 158 -1.53 -12.28 14.72
CA ASN A 158 -0.61 -11.51 13.90
C ASN A 158 -1.12 -10.07 13.64
N VAL A 159 -2.41 -9.92 13.34
CA VAL A 159 -3.03 -8.60 13.17
C VAL A 159 -2.98 -7.79 14.47
N LYS A 160 -3.27 -8.41 15.63
CA LYS A 160 -3.21 -7.75 16.94
C LYS A 160 -1.79 -7.29 17.29
N ILE A 161 -0.77 -8.09 16.97
CA ILE A 161 0.63 -7.69 17.16
C ILE A 161 0.96 -6.43 16.36
N GLN A 162 0.58 -6.37 15.08
CA GLN A 162 0.76 -5.17 14.27
C GLN A 162 0.05 -3.94 14.85
N MET A 163 -1.13 -4.13 15.44
CA MET A 163 -1.90 -3.03 16.04
C MET A 163 -1.25 -2.45 17.31
N ILE A 164 -0.49 -3.23 18.08
CA ILE A 164 0.15 -2.76 19.31
C ILE A 164 1.16 -1.64 19.02
N ASP A 165 1.91 -1.76 17.94
CA ASP A 165 2.90 -0.74 17.56
C ASP A 165 2.27 0.50 16.88
N LEU A 166 0.98 0.44 16.58
CA LEU A 166 0.23 1.53 15.95
C LEU A 166 -0.56 2.38 16.97
N SER A 167 -0.66 1.93 18.20
CA SER A 167 -1.38 2.59 19.30
C SER A 167 -0.43 3.37 20.20
#